data_68a4e61b531bd15ce357099caa83a417
#
_entry.id   68a4e61b531bd15ce357099caa83a417
#
_cell.length_a   1.000
_cell.length_b   1.000
_cell.length_c   1.000
_cell.angle_alpha   90.00
_cell.angle_beta   90.00
_cell.angle_gamma   90.00
#
_symmetry.space_group_name_H-M   'P 1'
#
loop_
_entity.id
_entity.type
_entity.pdbx_description
1 polymer ?
#
loop_
_entity_poly.entity_id
_entity_poly.type
_entity_poly.pdbx_seq_one_letter_code
_entity_poly.pdbx_strand_id
1 'polypeptide(L)'
;QYNVFGRSGFGGYTTLINAQKMVESVSDDNVNAYDGLAHFIKAYKIFYMSMEMGDLPYEEALQGELGLVRPKYNTQKEVMNFILSDLETAYELFSTAKDFDGDPILGGSISKWKKATTAFQLKVLMHLSKKESDADLKVKERFARIVASGSLMESNEDNLQMKYADKANTVYPFHNTNTKHAGYAMLSTMLIDKFKATGDIRMFYYAKPAKAKLNEGVTADSWDAYIGTDPSLPFEQIEKAYATEQYSGFNARYTDYPSGEPVVRLGYAEQNFILAEAAVRGWISGDASAYYKKAIRAHMEFIASNTPDEEVYHHGHPITEEAIAAFLETPAIQLSGEKEADIEKILTQRYLASFMQHPYDVYYDYRRTGYPVLPIN
;
A
#
# COMPACT_ATOMS: atom_id res chain seq x y z
N GLN A 1 24.10 -5.95 -12.84
CA GLN A 1 23.91 -6.19 -11.40
C GLN A 1 22.51 -6.75 -11.21
N TYR A 2 22.37 -8.02 -10.84
CA TYR A 2 21.06 -8.62 -10.61
C TYR A 2 20.60 -8.23 -9.20
N ASN A 3 19.39 -7.70 -9.08
CA ASN A 3 18.74 -7.55 -7.79
C ASN A 3 18.39 -8.96 -7.29
N VAL A 4 19.15 -9.44 -6.35
CA VAL A 4 18.83 -10.70 -5.67
C VAL A 4 17.89 -10.36 -4.52
N PHE A 5 16.68 -10.93 -4.53
CA PHE A 5 15.84 -10.92 -3.34
C PHE A 5 16.64 -11.55 -2.19
N GLY A 6 16.82 -10.79 -1.11
CA GLY A 6 17.44 -11.30 0.09
C GLY A 6 16.66 -12.50 0.64
N ARG A 7 17.29 -13.28 1.54
CA ARG A 7 16.59 -14.32 2.27
C ARG A 7 15.62 -13.69 3.25
N SER A 8 14.34 -14.04 3.18
CA SER A 8 13.36 -13.70 4.20
C SER A 8 13.68 -14.43 5.50
N GLY A 9 13.42 -13.80 6.63
CA GLY A 9 13.76 -14.33 7.94
C GLY A 9 12.61 -14.20 8.94
N PHE A 10 12.78 -14.84 10.08
CA PHE A 10 11.81 -14.92 11.17
C PHE A 10 11.79 -13.68 12.10
N GLY A 11 12.41 -12.56 11.69
CA GLY A 11 12.51 -11.34 12.51
C GLY A 11 11.17 -10.76 12.96
N GLY A 12 10.08 -11.05 12.25
CA GLY A 12 8.73 -10.64 12.64
C GLY A 12 8.30 -11.19 14.00
N TYR A 13 8.75 -12.39 14.40
CA TYR A 13 8.41 -12.98 15.69
C TYR A 13 8.94 -12.18 16.89
N THR A 14 10.07 -11.48 16.75
CA THR A 14 10.56 -10.60 17.83
C THR A 14 9.55 -9.51 18.19
N THR A 15 8.86 -8.95 17.19
CA THR A 15 7.79 -7.97 17.43
C THR A 15 6.62 -8.58 18.22
N LEU A 16 6.31 -9.86 17.96
CA LEU A 16 5.21 -10.56 18.62
C LEU A 16 5.47 -10.81 20.10
N ILE A 17 6.74 -11.05 20.48
CA ILE A 17 7.14 -11.14 21.90
C ILE A 17 6.82 -9.81 22.61
N ASN A 18 7.15 -8.68 21.98
CA ASN A 18 6.83 -7.37 22.56
C ASN A 18 5.31 -7.13 22.66
N ALA A 19 4.52 -7.60 21.67
CA ALA A 19 3.07 -7.51 21.73
C ALA A 19 2.48 -8.33 22.90
N GLN A 20 3.01 -9.55 23.16
CA GLN A 20 2.62 -10.34 24.34
C GLN A 20 2.96 -9.61 25.65
N LYS A 21 4.18 -9.08 25.77
CA LYS A 21 4.58 -8.33 26.99
C LYS A 21 3.76 -7.05 27.18
N MET A 22 3.33 -6.41 26.11
CA MET A 22 2.41 -5.28 26.18
C MET A 22 1.10 -5.68 26.86
N VAL A 23 0.47 -6.78 26.45
CA VAL A 23 -0.79 -7.27 27.08
C VAL A 23 -0.58 -7.64 28.55
N GLU A 24 0.52 -8.35 28.87
CA GLU A 24 0.84 -8.74 30.25
C GLU A 24 1.06 -7.52 31.19
N SER A 25 1.36 -6.35 30.64
CA SER A 25 1.67 -5.14 31.41
C SER A 25 0.48 -4.21 31.63
N VAL A 26 -0.69 -4.54 31.08
CA VAL A 26 -1.88 -3.68 31.10
C VAL A 26 -2.72 -3.92 32.34
N SER A 27 -3.28 -2.84 32.89
CA SER A 27 -4.31 -2.90 33.93
C SER A 27 -5.70 -3.17 33.38
N ASP A 28 -6.59 -3.72 34.19
CA ASP A 28 -7.89 -4.33 33.84
C ASP A 28 -8.80 -3.50 32.92
N ASP A 29 -8.78 -2.17 33.01
CA ASP A 29 -9.71 -1.32 32.24
C ASP A 29 -9.40 -1.24 30.71
N ASN A 30 -8.17 -1.54 30.31
CA ASN A 30 -7.72 -1.41 28.92
C ASN A 30 -7.31 -2.75 28.27
N VAL A 31 -7.48 -3.88 28.95
CA VAL A 31 -7.05 -5.20 28.46
C VAL A 31 -7.57 -5.48 27.05
N ASN A 32 -8.85 -5.24 26.79
CA ASN A 32 -9.44 -5.54 25.47
C ASN A 32 -8.83 -4.69 24.33
N ALA A 33 -8.41 -3.45 24.62
CA ALA A 33 -7.76 -2.61 23.61
C ALA A 33 -6.38 -3.17 23.22
N TYR A 34 -5.56 -3.49 24.21
CA TYR A 34 -4.20 -3.97 23.99
C TYR A 34 -4.16 -5.42 23.50
N ASP A 35 -5.09 -6.27 23.94
CA ASP A 35 -5.22 -7.63 23.42
C ASP A 35 -5.69 -7.62 21.95
N GLY A 36 -6.65 -6.77 21.61
CA GLY A 36 -7.04 -6.52 20.23
C GLY A 36 -5.87 -6.04 19.35
N LEU A 37 -5.02 -5.15 19.89
CA LEU A 37 -3.79 -4.73 19.20
C LEU A 37 -2.79 -5.87 19.03
N ALA A 38 -2.62 -6.72 20.03
CA ALA A 38 -1.70 -7.87 19.93
C ALA A 38 -2.14 -8.86 18.86
N HIS A 39 -3.45 -9.17 18.79
CA HIS A 39 -4.03 -9.99 17.74
C HIS A 39 -3.84 -9.36 16.35
N PHE A 40 -4.10 -8.05 16.22
CA PHE A 40 -3.88 -7.33 14.97
C PHE A 40 -2.41 -7.35 14.54
N ILE A 41 -1.47 -7.05 15.45
CA ILE A 41 -0.03 -7.03 15.18
C ILE A 41 0.45 -8.43 14.76
N LYS A 42 -0.03 -9.49 15.44
CA LYS A 42 0.29 -10.88 15.10
C LYS A 42 -0.18 -11.20 13.68
N ALA A 43 -1.45 -10.96 13.39
CA ALA A 43 -2.02 -11.18 12.07
C ALA A 43 -1.24 -10.42 10.98
N TYR A 44 -0.95 -9.14 11.21
CA TYR A 44 -0.22 -8.29 10.27
C TYR A 44 1.19 -8.79 9.99
N LYS A 45 1.96 -9.09 11.03
CA LYS A 45 3.35 -9.56 10.87
C LYS A 45 3.42 -10.91 10.19
N ILE A 46 2.60 -11.86 10.62
CA ILE A 46 2.62 -13.21 10.05
C ILE A 46 2.08 -13.24 8.64
N PHE A 47 1.10 -12.40 8.29
CA PHE A 47 0.64 -12.27 6.91
C PHE A 47 1.79 -11.97 5.95
N TYR A 48 2.55 -10.91 6.19
CA TYR A 48 3.65 -10.55 5.30
C TYR A 48 4.77 -11.62 5.28
N MET A 49 5.08 -12.20 6.43
CA MET A 49 6.05 -13.31 6.49
C MET A 49 5.57 -14.52 5.67
N SER A 50 4.27 -14.87 5.76
CA SER A 50 3.71 -15.99 4.99
C SER A 50 3.63 -15.69 3.50
N MET A 51 3.37 -14.43 3.11
CA MET A 51 3.40 -14.02 1.70
C MET A 51 4.81 -14.15 1.08
N GLU A 52 5.85 -14.01 1.89
CA GLU A 52 7.26 -14.17 1.47
C GLU A 52 7.73 -15.63 1.52
N MET A 53 7.38 -16.38 2.57
CA MET A 53 7.96 -17.69 2.88
C MET A 53 7.00 -18.88 2.74
N GLY A 54 5.69 -18.65 2.72
CA GLY A 54 4.67 -19.70 2.68
C GLY A 54 4.31 -20.24 4.07
N ASP A 55 4.63 -21.50 4.33
CA ASP A 55 4.35 -22.20 5.59
C ASP A 55 5.15 -21.61 6.75
N LEU A 56 4.51 -21.42 7.92
CA LEU A 56 5.12 -20.81 9.11
C LEU A 56 4.60 -21.47 10.39
N PRO A 57 5.40 -21.50 11.49
CA PRO A 57 4.85 -21.77 12.81
C PRO A 57 3.84 -20.71 13.23
N TYR A 58 2.64 -21.08 13.60
CA TYR A 58 1.61 -20.17 14.07
C TYR A 58 1.09 -20.55 15.46
N GLU A 59 0.47 -21.75 15.57
CA GLU A 59 -0.14 -22.20 16.82
C GLU A 59 0.87 -22.43 17.95
N GLU A 60 2.00 -23.02 17.60
CA GLU A 60 3.09 -23.35 18.55
C GLU A 60 4.18 -22.28 18.61
N ALA A 61 3.99 -21.18 17.90
CA ALA A 61 4.97 -20.09 17.91
C ALA A 61 5.07 -19.44 19.30
N LEU A 62 6.27 -18.94 19.63
CA LEU A 62 6.55 -18.17 20.87
C LEU A 62 6.35 -18.93 22.19
N GLN A 63 6.33 -20.26 22.18
CA GLN A 63 6.17 -21.09 23.37
C GLN A 63 7.53 -21.58 23.92
N GLY A 64 8.62 -20.88 23.61
CA GLY A 64 9.97 -21.23 24.08
C GLY A 64 10.11 -21.24 25.60
N GLU A 65 9.46 -20.32 26.32
CA GLU A 65 9.43 -20.27 27.79
C GLU A 65 8.70 -21.49 28.40
N LEU A 66 7.82 -22.12 27.64
CA LEU A 66 7.14 -23.38 27.99
C LEU A 66 7.94 -24.64 27.58
N GLY A 67 9.18 -24.43 27.09
CA GLY A 67 10.07 -25.52 26.68
C GLY A 67 9.87 -26.01 25.22
N LEU A 68 8.96 -25.41 24.45
CA LEU A 68 8.73 -25.77 23.06
C LEU A 68 9.71 -25.00 22.13
N VAL A 69 10.85 -25.59 21.88
CA VAL A 69 11.93 -25.00 21.07
C VAL A 69 11.90 -25.39 19.59
N ARG A 70 11.00 -26.29 19.19
CA ARG A 70 10.81 -26.77 17.81
C ARG A 70 9.33 -26.75 17.45
N PRO A 71 8.75 -25.57 17.19
CA PRO A 71 7.35 -25.46 16.84
C PRO A 71 7.07 -26.13 15.50
N LYS A 72 5.87 -26.70 15.38
CA LYS A 72 5.35 -27.24 14.13
C LYS A 72 5.07 -26.10 13.13
N TYR A 73 5.38 -26.35 11.86
CA TYR A 73 4.95 -25.49 10.76
C TYR A 73 3.51 -25.77 10.40
N ASN A 74 2.72 -24.72 10.32
CA ASN A 74 1.39 -24.76 9.73
C ASN A 74 1.50 -24.46 8.24
N THR A 75 0.67 -25.10 7.42
CA THR A 75 0.58 -24.78 5.99
C THR A 75 0.12 -23.33 5.78
N GLN A 76 0.47 -22.72 4.66
CA GLN A 76 0.05 -21.34 4.37
C GLN A 76 -1.48 -21.19 4.43
N LYS A 77 -2.25 -22.20 4.03
CA LYS A 77 -3.72 -22.20 4.17
C LYS A 77 -4.16 -22.10 5.62
N GLU A 78 -3.58 -22.91 6.51
CA GLU A 78 -3.85 -22.84 7.96
C GLU A 78 -3.46 -21.49 8.53
N VAL A 79 -2.26 -20.99 8.17
CA VAL A 79 -1.76 -19.66 8.58
C VAL A 79 -2.75 -18.58 8.18
N MET A 80 -3.27 -18.57 6.95
CA MET A 80 -4.26 -17.59 6.51
C MET A 80 -5.59 -17.68 7.28
N ASN A 81 -6.03 -18.88 7.62
CA ASN A 81 -7.20 -19.05 8.49
C ASN A 81 -6.97 -18.49 9.90
N PHE A 82 -5.81 -18.77 10.50
CA PHE A 82 -5.46 -18.21 11.81
C PHE A 82 -5.35 -16.69 11.78
N ILE A 83 -4.76 -16.10 10.73
CA ILE A 83 -4.70 -14.65 10.52
C ILE A 83 -6.11 -14.05 10.51
N LEU A 84 -7.03 -14.64 9.74
CA LEU A 84 -8.41 -14.17 9.66
C LEU A 84 -9.13 -14.32 11.01
N SER A 85 -8.86 -15.38 11.76
CA SER A 85 -9.41 -15.60 13.11
C SER A 85 -8.87 -14.58 14.11
N ASP A 86 -7.56 -14.30 14.10
CA ASP A 86 -6.97 -13.27 14.97
C ASP A 86 -7.54 -11.88 14.66
N LEU A 87 -7.80 -11.56 13.39
CA LEU A 87 -8.44 -10.30 12.99
C LEU A 87 -9.93 -10.24 13.39
N GLU A 88 -10.65 -11.35 13.34
CA GLU A 88 -12.02 -11.44 13.87
C GLU A 88 -12.01 -11.20 15.39
N THR A 89 -11.10 -11.84 16.13
CA THR A 89 -10.90 -11.63 17.58
C THR A 89 -10.53 -10.18 17.90
N ALA A 90 -9.60 -9.59 17.17
CA ALA A 90 -9.23 -8.19 17.35
C ALA A 90 -10.44 -7.26 17.16
N TYR A 91 -11.24 -7.49 16.12
CA TYR A 91 -12.45 -6.69 15.87
C TYR A 91 -13.49 -6.80 17.01
N GLU A 92 -13.70 -8.01 17.54
CA GLU A 92 -14.60 -8.25 18.67
C GLU A 92 -14.10 -7.58 19.95
N LEU A 93 -12.81 -7.69 20.26
CA LEU A 93 -12.18 -7.02 21.42
C LEU A 93 -12.31 -5.51 21.30
N PHE A 94 -12.02 -4.92 20.16
CA PHE A 94 -12.23 -3.49 19.90
C PHE A 94 -13.70 -3.07 20.02
N SER A 95 -14.65 -3.98 19.81
CA SER A 95 -16.08 -3.65 19.94
C SER A 95 -16.51 -3.42 21.39
N THR A 96 -15.74 -3.89 22.36
CA THR A 96 -15.98 -3.72 23.81
C THR A 96 -14.93 -2.86 24.49
N ALA A 97 -13.86 -2.47 23.79
CA ALA A 97 -12.78 -1.64 24.31
C ALA A 97 -13.15 -0.15 24.34
N LYS A 98 -12.37 0.62 25.09
CA LYS A 98 -12.42 2.09 25.13
C LYS A 98 -11.16 2.66 24.50
N ASP A 99 -11.22 3.91 24.04
CA ASP A 99 -10.06 4.65 23.59
C ASP A 99 -8.97 4.66 24.68
N PHE A 100 -7.71 4.64 24.26
CA PHE A 100 -6.57 4.46 25.16
C PHE A 100 -5.41 5.41 24.80
N ASP A 101 -4.53 5.66 25.75
CA ASP A 101 -3.38 6.55 25.57
C ASP A 101 -2.15 5.81 25.03
N GLY A 102 -1.19 6.57 24.49
CA GLY A 102 0.13 6.05 24.13
C GLY A 102 0.23 5.45 22.70
N ASP A 103 -0.83 5.50 21.91
CA ASP A 103 -0.78 5.10 20.50
C ASP A 103 -0.35 6.28 19.60
N PRO A 104 0.86 6.26 19.03
CA PRO A 104 1.37 7.33 18.18
C PRO A 104 0.80 7.31 16.76
N ILE A 105 0.03 6.29 16.39
CA ILE A 105 -0.40 6.06 15.00
C ILE A 105 -1.84 6.52 14.76
N LEU A 106 -2.79 6.02 15.55
CA LEU A 106 -4.22 6.36 15.45
C LEU A 106 -4.74 7.12 16.67
N GLY A 107 -3.83 7.54 17.59
CA GLY A 107 -4.17 8.30 18.78
C GLY A 107 -5.01 7.52 19.78
N GLY A 108 -4.92 6.19 19.81
CA GLY A 108 -5.68 5.31 20.68
C GLY A 108 -7.16 5.19 20.34
N SER A 109 -7.59 5.66 19.18
CA SER A 109 -8.99 5.57 18.75
C SER A 109 -9.38 4.14 18.39
N ILE A 110 -10.19 3.51 19.21
CA ILE A 110 -10.73 2.17 18.98
C ILE A 110 -11.56 2.11 17.69
N SER A 111 -12.31 3.16 17.37
CA SER A 111 -13.07 3.24 16.12
C SER A 111 -12.15 3.15 14.91
N LYS A 112 -11.01 3.84 14.92
CA LYS A 112 -10.03 3.78 13.83
C LYS A 112 -9.33 2.41 13.77
N TRP A 113 -9.02 1.80 14.91
CA TRP A 113 -8.46 0.43 14.95
C TRP A 113 -9.42 -0.61 14.40
N LYS A 114 -10.74 -0.49 14.68
CA LYS A 114 -11.76 -1.35 14.04
C LYS A 114 -11.76 -1.20 12.52
N LYS A 115 -11.73 0.03 12.02
CA LYS A 115 -11.66 0.32 10.57
C LYS A 115 -10.39 -0.25 9.94
N ALA A 116 -9.24 -0.08 10.59
CA ALA A 116 -7.96 -0.66 10.14
C ALA A 116 -8.00 -2.18 10.12
N THR A 117 -8.60 -2.82 11.15
CA THR A 117 -8.78 -4.27 11.21
C THR A 117 -9.66 -4.76 10.06
N THR A 118 -10.77 -4.10 9.80
CA THR A 118 -11.66 -4.39 8.67
C THR A 118 -10.95 -4.26 7.33
N ALA A 119 -10.23 -3.17 7.10
CA ALA A 119 -9.48 -2.95 5.87
C ALA A 119 -8.42 -4.04 5.66
N PHE A 120 -7.76 -4.49 6.75
CA PHE A 120 -6.78 -5.56 6.65
C PHE A 120 -7.43 -6.93 6.39
N GLN A 121 -8.57 -7.24 6.99
CA GLN A 121 -9.34 -8.46 6.66
C GLN A 121 -9.70 -8.51 5.18
N LEU A 122 -10.19 -7.39 4.62
CA LEU A 122 -10.53 -7.29 3.19
C LEU A 122 -9.29 -7.49 2.31
N LYS A 123 -8.15 -6.93 2.70
CA LYS A 123 -6.86 -7.10 2.01
C LYS A 123 -6.41 -8.57 2.00
N VAL A 124 -6.43 -9.25 3.15
CA VAL A 124 -6.08 -10.68 3.25
C VAL A 124 -6.98 -11.52 2.36
N LEU A 125 -8.29 -11.30 2.43
CA LEU A 125 -9.27 -12.05 1.62
C LEU A 125 -9.09 -11.79 0.12
N MET A 126 -8.76 -10.57 -0.30
CA MET A 126 -8.48 -10.27 -1.71
C MET A 126 -7.23 -11.00 -2.20
N HIS A 127 -6.18 -11.11 -1.39
CA HIS A 127 -5.00 -11.90 -1.74
C HIS A 127 -5.31 -13.40 -1.88
N LEU A 128 -6.38 -13.89 -1.24
CA LEU A 128 -6.87 -15.25 -1.38
C LEU A 128 -7.82 -15.46 -2.58
N SER A 129 -7.97 -14.49 -3.48
CA SER A 129 -8.94 -14.55 -4.59
C SER A 129 -8.80 -15.80 -5.50
N LYS A 130 -7.58 -16.31 -5.68
CA LYS A 130 -7.39 -17.60 -6.41
C LYS A 130 -7.90 -18.83 -5.66
N LYS A 131 -8.24 -18.70 -4.40
CA LYS A 131 -8.79 -19.74 -3.51
C LYS A 131 -10.25 -19.49 -3.14
N GLU A 132 -10.96 -18.67 -3.92
CA GLU A 132 -12.33 -18.27 -3.64
C GLU A 132 -13.34 -19.43 -3.57
N SER A 133 -13.00 -20.59 -4.16
CA SER A 133 -13.79 -21.82 -4.10
C SER A 133 -13.44 -22.75 -2.92
N ASP A 134 -12.42 -22.41 -2.13
CA ASP A 134 -12.01 -23.23 -0.98
C ASP A 134 -13.04 -23.12 0.15
N ALA A 135 -13.61 -24.27 0.53
CA ALA A 135 -14.71 -24.35 1.50
C ALA A 135 -14.30 -23.98 2.94
N ASP A 136 -13.02 -24.13 3.29
CA ASP A 136 -12.54 -23.79 4.64
C ASP A 136 -12.23 -22.30 4.75
N LEU A 137 -11.69 -21.70 3.69
CA LEU A 137 -11.34 -20.28 3.64
C LEU A 137 -12.58 -19.38 3.54
N LYS A 138 -13.65 -19.81 2.88
CA LYS A 138 -14.92 -19.09 2.71
C LYS A 138 -14.74 -17.63 2.27
N VAL A 139 -13.83 -17.41 1.31
CA VAL A 139 -13.33 -16.09 0.94
C VAL A 139 -14.45 -15.09 0.63
N LYS A 140 -15.38 -15.46 -0.27
CA LYS A 140 -16.49 -14.59 -0.69
C LYS A 140 -17.45 -14.29 0.45
N GLU A 141 -17.81 -15.33 1.21
CA GLU A 141 -18.75 -15.22 2.32
C GLU A 141 -18.21 -14.30 3.42
N ARG A 142 -16.95 -14.52 3.84
CA ARG A 142 -16.28 -13.68 4.82
C ARG A 142 -16.17 -12.23 4.32
N PHE A 143 -15.78 -12.04 3.06
CA PHE A 143 -15.64 -10.71 2.47
C PHE A 143 -16.98 -9.96 2.49
N ALA A 144 -18.05 -10.56 2.00
CA ALA A 144 -19.38 -9.95 2.00
C ALA A 144 -19.89 -9.64 3.42
N ARG A 145 -19.66 -10.53 4.38
CA ARG A 145 -20.02 -10.32 5.79
C ARG A 145 -19.29 -9.11 6.38
N ILE A 146 -17.98 -8.97 6.12
CA ILE A 146 -17.17 -7.87 6.62
C ILE A 146 -17.66 -6.54 6.04
N VAL A 147 -17.91 -6.48 4.75
CA VAL A 147 -18.46 -5.27 4.11
C VAL A 147 -19.82 -4.89 4.71
N ALA A 148 -20.68 -5.88 4.99
CA ALA A 148 -21.98 -5.66 5.61
C ALA A 148 -21.88 -5.21 7.09
N SER A 149 -20.76 -5.43 7.79
CA SER A 149 -20.57 -4.96 9.17
C SER A 149 -20.51 -3.45 9.30
N GLY A 150 -20.21 -2.73 8.21
CA GLY A 150 -20.22 -1.27 8.13
C GLY A 150 -19.01 -0.56 8.75
N SER A 151 -18.01 -1.30 9.29
CA SER A 151 -16.81 -0.68 9.89
C SER A 151 -15.70 -0.41 8.87
N LEU A 152 -16.06 0.15 7.72
CA LEU A 152 -15.12 0.52 6.66
C LEU A 152 -14.47 1.87 6.96
N MET A 153 -13.26 2.10 6.42
CA MET A 153 -12.66 3.44 6.39
C MET A 153 -13.56 4.37 5.56
N GLU A 154 -13.70 5.62 6.00
CA GLU A 154 -14.59 6.61 5.41
C GLU A 154 -13.85 7.75 4.71
N SER A 155 -12.59 7.98 5.10
CA SER A 155 -11.72 9.02 4.52
C SER A 155 -10.24 8.71 4.74
N ASN A 156 -9.35 9.54 4.18
CA ASN A 156 -7.90 9.46 4.43
C ASN A 156 -7.51 9.70 5.90
N GLU A 157 -8.40 10.25 6.73
CA GLU A 157 -8.19 10.41 8.18
C GLU A 157 -8.20 9.08 8.93
N ASP A 158 -8.74 8.03 8.33
CA ASP A 158 -8.74 6.67 8.88
C ASP A 158 -7.49 5.86 8.49
N ASN A 159 -6.59 6.42 7.68
CA ASN A 159 -5.39 5.73 7.24
C ASN A 159 -4.51 5.30 8.40
N LEU A 160 -4.16 4.02 8.45
CA LEU A 160 -3.07 3.52 9.29
C LEU A 160 -1.75 3.91 8.60
N GLN A 161 -1.15 5.01 9.04
CA GLN A 161 -0.01 5.62 8.37
C GLN A 161 1.03 6.17 9.34
N MET A 162 2.29 6.16 8.89
CA MET A 162 3.39 6.84 9.58
C MET A 162 3.60 8.23 8.96
N LYS A 163 3.47 9.27 9.78
CA LYS A 163 3.76 10.66 9.40
C LYS A 163 5.18 11.04 9.80
N TYR A 164 5.77 11.90 9.00
CA TYR A 164 7.12 12.44 9.23
C TYR A 164 7.05 13.94 9.51
N ALA A 165 8.12 14.49 10.06
CA ALA A 165 8.19 15.91 10.43
C ALA A 165 9.61 16.44 10.26
N ASP A 166 9.74 17.75 10.09
CA ASP A 166 11.02 18.45 10.05
C ASP A 166 11.63 18.58 11.45
N LYS A 167 12.00 17.43 12.02
CA LYS A 167 12.70 17.30 13.32
C LYS A 167 13.73 16.20 13.25
N ALA A 168 14.78 16.31 14.01
CA ALA A 168 15.83 15.28 14.09
C ALA A 168 15.21 13.89 14.34
N ASN A 169 15.63 12.90 13.57
CA ASN A 169 15.19 11.49 13.59
C ASN A 169 13.72 11.25 13.17
N THR A 170 13.00 12.26 12.68
CA THR A 170 11.62 12.10 12.19
C THR A 170 11.42 12.59 10.75
N VAL A 171 12.50 12.99 10.09
CA VAL A 171 12.49 13.41 8.68
C VAL A 171 12.16 12.21 7.79
N TYR A 172 11.46 12.47 6.69
CA TYR A 172 11.09 11.45 5.70
C TYR A 172 12.33 10.63 5.25
N PRO A 173 12.24 9.30 5.20
CA PRO A 173 13.40 8.44 4.94
C PRO A 173 14.14 8.72 3.63
N PHE A 174 13.42 9.15 2.57
CA PHE A 174 14.01 9.48 1.28
C PHE A 174 14.51 10.93 1.16
N HIS A 175 14.33 11.75 2.19
CA HIS A 175 14.88 13.10 2.19
C HIS A 175 16.41 13.08 2.10
N ASN A 176 17.00 14.01 1.37
CA ASN A 176 18.45 14.08 1.08
C ASN A 176 19.36 14.13 2.32
N THR A 177 18.84 14.51 3.48
CA THR A 177 19.60 14.48 4.75
C THR A 177 19.74 13.06 5.30
N ASN A 178 18.79 12.16 5.02
CA ASN A 178 18.80 10.77 5.51
C ASN A 178 19.40 9.79 4.50
N THR A 179 19.09 10.01 3.23
CA THR A 179 19.46 9.08 2.17
C THR A 179 20.20 9.84 1.07
N LYS A 180 21.46 9.51 0.90
CA LYS A 180 22.16 9.92 -0.31
C LYS A 180 21.65 9.02 -1.43
N HIS A 181 20.70 9.52 -2.21
CA HIS A 181 20.25 8.81 -3.40
C HIS A 181 21.46 8.67 -4.33
N ALA A 182 22.04 7.46 -4.32
CA ALA A 182 23.13 7.13 -5.24
C ALA A 182 22.65 7.33 -6.67
N GLY A 183 23.57 7.54 -7.58
CA GLY A 183 23.28 7.62 -9.01
C GLY A 183 22.36 6.48 -9.47
N TYR A 184 21.68 6.68 -10.59
CA TYR A 184 20.69 5.76 -11.17
C TYR A 184 19.33 5.69 -10.45
N ALA A 185 18.99 6.69 -9.62
CA ALA A 185 17.65 6.88 -9.08
C ALA A 185 16.69 7.39 -10.17
N MET A 186 16.41 6.51 -11.15
CA MET A 186 15.62 6.81 -12.34
C MET A 186 14.25 6.12 -12.25
N LEU A 187 13.19 6.82 -12.65
CA LEU A 187 11.86 6.23 -12.73
C LEU A 187 11.73 5.35 -13.97
N SER A 188 10.98 4.26 -13.84
CA SER A 188 10.80 3.31 -14.95
C SER A 188 9.87 3.85 -16.04
N THR A 189 10.12 3.44 -17.30
CA THR A 189 9.19 3.66 -18.43
C THR A 189 7.80 3.16 -18.09
N MET A 190 7.67 2.01 -17.45
CA MET A 190 6.39 1.44 -17.09
C MET A 190 5.54 2.38 -16.21
N LEU A 191 6.16 3.10 -15.28
CA LEU A 191 5.46 4.06 -14.42
C LEU A 191 5.08 5.32 -15.22
N ILE A 192 6.04 5.93 -15.89
CA ILE A 192 5.86 7.18 -16.66
C ILE A 192 4.83 6.99 -17.77
N ASP A 193 4.95 5.90 -18.54
CA ASP A 193 4.08 5.65 -19.70
C ASP A 193 2.63 5.36 -19.28
N LYS A 194 2.41 4.71 -18.14
CA LYS A 194 1.04 4.51 -17.62
C LYS A 194 0.37 5.82 -17.22
N PHE A 195 1.10 6.75 -16.61
CA PHE A 195 0.59 8.08 -16.33
C PHE A 195 0.26 8.85 -17.62
N LYS A 196 1.17 8.84 -18.60
CA LYS A 196 0.97 9.52 -19.88
C LYS A 196 -0.21 8.93 -20.64
N ALA A 197 -0.35 7.61 -20.68
CA ALA A 197 -1.42 6.93 -21.41
C ALA A 197 -2.83 7.30 -20.88
N THR A 198 -2.93 7.70 -19.62
CA THR A 198 -4.20 8.07 -18.99
C THR A 198 -4.38 9.58 -18.83
N GLY A 199 -3.35 10.38 -19.07
CA GLY A 199 -3.35 11.82 -18.76
C GLY A 199 -3.40 12.10 -17.26
N ASP A 200 -2.80 11.24 -16.45
CA ASP A 200 -2.86 11.30 -15.00
C ASP A 200 -1.81 12.27 -14.44
N ILE A 201 -2.26 13.40 -13.95
CA ILE A 201 -1.40 14.50 -13.46
C ILE A 201 -0.60 14.14 -12.20
N ARG A 202 -0.88 13.02 -11.53
CA ARG A 202 -0.03 12.53 -10.43
C ARG A 202 1.41 12.30 -10.87
N MET A 203 1.66 12.10 -12.18
CA MET A 203 3.01 12.01 -12.74
C MET A 203 3.88 13.20 -12.33
N PHE A 204 3.33 14.40 -12.39
CA PHE A 204 4.06 15.63 -12.05
C PHE A 204 4.45 15.73 -10.57
N TYR A 205 3.76 15.00 -9.70
CA TYR A 205 4.10 14.87 -8.28
C TYR A 205 5.07 13.73 -7.98
N TYR A 206 5.21 12.76 -8.88
CA TYR A 206 6.09 11.60 -8.68
C TYR A 206 7.46 11.80 -9.30
N ALA A 207 7.50 12.48 -10.43
CA ALA A 207 8.67 12.66 -11.25
C ALA A 207 9.12 14.12 -11.32
N LYS A 208 10.42 14.34 -11.42
CA LYS A 208 10.97 15.59 -11.92
C LYS A 208 11.21 15.47 -13.43
N PRO A 209 11.14 16.60 -14.18
CA PRO A 209 11.41 16.58 -15.60
C PRO A 209 12.85 16.15 -15.88
N ALA A 210 13.07 15.47 -17.00
CA ALA A 210 14.39 15.07 -17.47
C ALA A 210 15.21 16.32 -17.84
N LYS A 211 16.40 16.43 -17.29
CA LYS A 211 17.23 17.61 -17.49
C LYS A 211 17.66 17.78 -18.97
N ALA A 212 17.86 16.66 -19.67
CA ALA A 212 18.09 16.70 -21.12
C ALA A 212 16.95 17.42 -21.87
N LYS A 213 15.69 17.16 -21.50
CA LYS A 213 14.52 17.81 -22.12
C LYS A 213 14.43 19.30 -21.80
N LEU A 214 14.70 19.66 -20.57
CA LEU A 214 14.78 21.08 -20.20
C LEU A 214 15.87 21.82 -20.98
N ASN A 215 17.03 21.18 -21.21
CA ASN A 215 18.11 21.72 -22.02
C ASN A 215 17.74 21.86 -23.50
N GLU A 216 16.81 21.04 -24.01
CA GLU A 216 16.21 21.14 -25.36
C GLU A 216 15.16 22.25 -25.45
N GLY A 217 14.83 22.94 -24.35
CA GLY A 217 13.81 23.99 -24.28
C GLY A 217 12.39 23.51 -24.01
N VAL A 218 12.19 22.22 -23.67
CA VAL A 218 10.89 21.69 -23.23
C VAL A 218 10.61 22.20 -21.83
N THR A 219 9.43 22.72 -21.57
CA THR A 219 9.04 23.26 -20.24
C THR A 219 8.67 22.16 -19.26
N ALA A 220 8.80 22.42 -17.96
CA ALA A 220 8.55 21.43 -16.91
C ALA A 220 7.08 20.97 -16.80
N ASP A 221 6.14 21.77 -17.26
CA ASP A 221 4.71 21.45 -17.35
C ASP A 221 4.34 20.57 -18.56
N SER A 222 5.26 20.37 -19.50
CA SER A 222 5.04 19.51 -20.65
C SER A 222 5.21 18.04 -20.29
N TRP A 223 4.27 17.18 -20.73
CA TRP A 223 4.38 15.72 -20.64
C TRP A 223 5.65 15.17 -21.29
N ASP A 224 6.16 15.86 -22.33
CA ASP A 224 7.37 15.47 -23.07
C ASP A 224 8.66 15.70 -22.28
N ALA A 225 8.60 16.46 -21.20
CA ALA A 225 9.73 16.63 -20.29
C ALA A 225 10.04 15.40 -19.44
N TYR A 226 9.14 14.41 -19.40
CA TYR A 226 9.26 13.23 -18.51
C TYR A 226 9.62 11.99 -19.31
N ILE A 227 10.73 11.36 -18.94
CA ILE A 227 11.28 10.18 -19.61
C ILE A 227 11.50 9.08 -18.56
N GLY A 228 10.86 7.94 -18.75
CA GLY A 228 11.15 6.73 -18.00
C GLY A 228 12.39 6.03 -18.54
N THR A 229 13.07 5.27 -17.69
CA THR A 229 14.17 4.37 -18.09
C THR A 229 13.69 2.94 -18.03
N ASP A 230 13.90 2.17 -19.07
CA ASP A 230 13.57 0.76 -19.09
C ASP A 230 14.59 -0.03 -18.23
N PRO A 231 14.17 -0.62 -17.10
CA PRO A 231 15.07 -1.34 -16.21
C PRO A 231 15.59 -2.65 -16.82
N SER A 232 15.01 -3.10 -17.93
CA SER A 232 15.39 -4.32 -18.63
C SER A 232 16.58 -4.15 -19.58
N LEU A 233 16.95 -2.91 -19.89
CA LEU A 233 18.06 -2.61 -20.77
C LEU A 233 19.40 -3.07 -20.20
N PRO A 234 20.40 -3.39 -21.07
CA PRO A 234 21.76 -3.57 -20.62
C PRO A 234 22.28 -2.40 -19.80
N PHE A 235 23.07 -2.68 -18.75
CA PHE A 235 23.55 -1.67 -17.83
C PHE A 235 24.24 -0.48 -18.54
N GLU A 236 24.99 -0.74 -19.59
CA GLU A 236 25.66 0.29 -20.40
C GLU A 236 24.65 1.32 -20.98
N GLN A 237 23.47 0.86 -21.40
CA GLN A 237 22.42 1.77 -21.92
C GLN A 237 21.78 2.58 -20.79
N ILE A 238 21.60 1.97 -19.62
CA ILE A 238 21.10 2.66 -18.42
C ILE A 238 22.12 3.72 -17.96
N GLU A 239 23.41 3.35 -17.94
CA GLU A 239 24.50 4.26 -17.61
C GLU A 239 24.59 5.45 -18.60
N LYS A 240 24.40 5.17 -19.90
CA LYS A 240 24.34 6.22 -20.93
C LYS A 240 23.17 7.17 -20.69
N ALA A 241 21.97 6.64 -20.42
CA ALA A 241 20.80 7.48 -20.11
C ALA A 241 21.06 8.35 -18.88
N TYR A 242 21.71 7.81 -17.85
CA TYR A 242 22.12 8.57 -16.67
C TYR A 242 23.14 9.67 -17.01
N ALA A 243 24.21 9.34 -17.72
CA ALA A 243 25.28 10.25 -18.08
C ALA A 243 24.81 11.39 -19.00
N THR A 244 23.80 11.15 -19.82
CA THR A 244 23.20 12.15 -20.73
C THR A 244 21.95 12.83 -20.14
N GLU A 245 21.64 12.58 -18.87
CA GLU A 245 20.48 13.15 -18.16
C GLU A 245 19.12 12.92 -18.85
N GLN A 246 19.02 11.83 -19.65
CA GLN A 246 17.82 11.42 -20.40
C GLN A 246 16.93 10.52 -19.53
N TYR A 247 16.54 10.99 -18.34
CA TYR A 247 15.65 10.27 -17.43
C TYR A 247 14.95 11.22 -16.49
N SER A 248 13.81 10.82 -15.99
CA SER A 248 13.12 11.46 -14.87
C SER A 248 13.50 10.77 -13.57
N GLY A 249 13.92 11.56 -12.58
CA GLY A 249 14.17 11.10 -11.21
C GLY A 249 12.97 11.39 -10.31
N PHE A 250 13.14 11.12 -8.99
CA PHE A 250 12.13 11.44 -8.00
C PHE A 250 11.86 12.94 -7.91
N ASN A 251 10.58 13.29 -7.77
CA ASN A 251 10.16 14.66 -7.52
C ASN A 251 10.76 15.21 -6.21
N ALA A 252 10.99 16.53 -6.16
CA ALA A 252 11.54 17.22 -5.01
C ALA A 252 10.73 17.03 -3.72
N ARG A 253 9.42 16.73 -3.82
CA ARG A 253 8.58 16.41 -2.66
C ARG A 253 9.05 15.19 -1.85
N TYR A 254 9.80 14.27 -2.47
CA TYR A 254 10.40 13.11 -1.80
C TYR A 254 11.80 13.38 -1.28
N THR A 255 12.56 14.23 -1.97
CA THR A 255 13.99 14.41 -1.71
C THR A 255 14.32 15.68 -0.93
N ASP A 256 13.55 16.74 -1.10
CA ASP A 256 13.87 18.07 -0.58
C ASP A 256 12.83 18.60 0.41
N TYR A 257 11.66 17.95 0.53
CA TYR A 257 10.65 18.29 1.51
C TYR A 257 10.78 17.38 2.75
N PRO A 258 11.13 17.92 3.94
CA PRO A 258 11.49 17.10 5.11
C PRO A 258 10.39 16.20 5.61
N SER A 259 9.13 16.62 5.52
CA SER A 259 7.98 15.78 5.89
C SER A 259 7.65 14.73 4.83
N GLY A 260 8.09 14.92 3.58
CA GLY A 260 7.79 14.04 2.46
C GLY A 260 6.30 13.72 2.35
N GLU A 261 5.97 12.44 2.24
CA GLU A 261 4.59 11.98 2.35
C GLU A 261 4.45 10.90 3.43
N PRO A 262 3.30 10.76 4.09
CA PRO A 262 3.06 9.67 5.02
C PRO A 262 3.19 8.31 4.35
N VAL A 263 3.79 7.33 5.04
CA VAL A 263 3.79 5.95 4.57
C VAL A 263 2.53 5.26 5.09
N VAL A 264 1.61 5.00 4.17
CA VAL A 264 0.32 4.36 4.44
C VAL A 264 0.50 2.84 4.49
N ARG A 265 0.07 2.20 5.56
CA ARG A 265 0.11 0.73 5.72
C ARG A 265 -1.21 0.08 5.34
N LEU A 266 -2.31 0.70 5.72
CA LEU A 266 -3.66 0.36 5.29
C LEU A 266 -4.37 1.69 5.03
N GLY A 267 -4.90 1.86 3.86
CA GLY A 267 -5.44 3.15 3.44
C GLY A 267 -6.84 3.10 2.85
N TYR A 268 -7.52 4.22 2.95
CA TYR A 268 -8.85 4.41 2.40
C TYR A 268 -8.89 4.24 0.87
N ALA A 269 -7.90 4.75 0.16
CA ALA A 269 -7.78 4.54 -1.28
C ALA A 269 -7.61 3.04 -1.61
N GLU A 270 -6.71 2.34 -0.90
CA GLU A 270 -6.49 0.90 -1.09
C GLU A 270 -7.76 0.10 -0.81
N GLN A 271 -8.45 0.38 0.31
CA GLN A 271 -9.72 -0.28 0.63
C GLN A 271 -10.74 -0.13 -0.51
N ASN A 272 -10.85 1.06 -1.10
CA ASN A 272 -11.81 1.29 -2.18
C ASN A 272 -11.38 0.58 -3.49
N PHE A 273 -10.08 0.45 -3.80
CA PHE A 273 -9.62 -0.41 -4.90
C PHE A 273 -9.97 -1.88 -4.67
N ILE A 274 -9.83 -2.37 -3.44
CA ILE A 274 -10.20 -3.74 -3.06
C ILE A 274 -11.72 -3.96 -3.19
N LEU A 275 -12.53 -2.98 -2.76
CA LEU A 275 -13.98 -3.05 -2.91
C LEU A 275 -14.41 -3.00 -4.38
N ALA A 276 -13.75 -2.18 -5.21
CA ALA A 276 -14.00 -2.13 -6.65
C ALA A 276 -13.72 -3.50 -7.30
N GLU A 277 -12.57 -4.11 -7.01
CA GLU A 277 -12.23 -5.44 -7.52
C GLU A 277 -13.22 -6.51 -7.04
N ALA A 278 -13.62 -6.46 -5.77
CA ALA A 278 -14.60 -7.39 -5.21
C ALA A 278 -15.98 -7.26 -5.87
N ALA A 279 -16.41 -6.04 -6.19
CA ALA A 279 -17.65 -5.80 -6.91
C ALA A 279 -17.59 -6.33 -8.36
N VAL A 280 -16.47 -6.09 -9.08
CA VAL A 280 -16.24 -6.67 -10.42
C VAL A 280 -16.22 -8.21 -10.39
N ARG A 281 -15.69 -8.81 -9.31
CA ARG A 281 -15.70 -10.27 -9.10
C ARG A 281 -17.07 -10.82 -8.71
N GLY A 282 -18.03 -9.96 -8.39
CA GLY A 282 -19.35 -10.37 -7.91
C GLY A 282 -19.35 -10.93 -6.47
N TRP A 283 -18.37 -10.51 -5.64
CA TRP A 283 -18.31 -10.92 -4.22
C TRP A 283 -19.22 -10.09 -3.33
N ILE A 284 -19.45 -8.86 -3.74
CA ILE A 284 -20.36 -7.90 -3.07
C ILE A 284 -21.28 -7.25 -4.09
N SER A 285 -22.45 -6.83 -3.64
CA SER A 285 -23.29 -5.90 -4.38
C SER A 285 -22.73 -4.49 -4.24
N GLY A 286 -22.89 -3.67 -5.28
CA GLY A 286 -22.42 -2.28 -5.28
C GLY A 286 -21.89 -1.86 -6.64
N ASP A 287 -21.70 -0.58 -6.81
CA ASP A 287 -21.16 -0.01 -8.04
C ASP A 287 -19.62 -0.04 -8.01
N ALA A 288 -19.02 -0.94 -8.79
CA ALA A 288 -17.58 -1.06 -8.94
C ALA A 288 -16.95 0.25 -9.42
N SER A 289 -17.61 0.97 -10.33
CA SER A 289 -17.12 2.25 -10.83
C SER A 289 -17.09 3.32 -9.75
N ALA A 290 -18.11 3.35 -8.89
CA ALA A 290 -18.14 4.28 -7.76
C ALA A 290 -17.00 4.03 -6.77
N TYR A 291 -16.72 2.76 -6.39
CA TYR A 291 -15.58 2.42 -5.55
C TYR A 291 -14.26 2.77 -6.23
N TYR A 292 -14.11 2.46 -7.50
CA TYR A 292 -12.91 2.74 -8.27
C TYR A 292 -12.60 4.24 -8.37
N LYS A 293 -13.60 5.05 -8.75
CA LYS A 293 -13.49 6.52 -8.80
C LYS A 293 -13.18 7.10 -7.42
N LYS A 294 -13.81 6.57 -6.37
CA LYS A 294 -13.55 6.97 -4.98
C LYS A 294 -12.10 6.68 -4.56
N ALA A 295 -11.54 5.54 -4.96
CA ALA A 295 -10.16 5.19 -4.67
C ALA A 295 -9.16 6.15 -5.33
N ILE A 296 -9.38 6.48 -6.61
CA ILE A 296 -8.55 7.44 -7.36
C ILE A 296 -8.62 8.82 -6.72
N ARG A 297 -9.83 9.33 -6.45
CA ARG A 297 -10.07 10.59 -5.77
C ARG A 297 -9.32 10.66 -4.44
N ALA A 298 -9.54 9.67 -3.58
CA ALA A 298 -8.92 9.62 -2.27
C ALA A 298 -7.38 9.66 -2.34
N HIS A 299 -6.80 9.00 -3.34
CA HIS A 299 -5.35 9.02 -3.53
C HIS A 299 -4.85 10.37 -4.09
N MET A 300 -5.57 11.02 -5.00
CA MET A 300 -5.22 12.36 -5.48
C MET A 300 -5.31 13.39 -4.35
N GLU A 301 -6.37 13.35 -3.56
CA GLU A 301 -6.54 14.18 -2.35
C GLU A 301 -5.43 13.93 -1.32
N PHE A 302 -5.00 12.67 -1.15
CA PHE A 302 -3.88 12.32 -0.27
C PHE A 302 -2.59 12.99 -0.74
N ILE A 303 -2.28 12.97 -2.04
CA ILE A 303 -1.09 13.62 -2.60
C ILE A 303 -1.19 15.14 -2.38
N ALA A 304 -2.31 15.77 -2.73
CA ALA A 304 -2.51 17.21 -2.60
C ALA A 304 -2.37 17.68 -1.14
N SER A 305 -2.99 16.96 -0.20
CA SER A 305 -2.95 17.32 1.23
C SER A 305 -1.59 17.14 1.91
N ASN A 306 -0.70 16.34 1.32
CA ASN A 306 0.64 16.05 1.84
C ASN A 306 1.77 16.67 1.01
N THR A 307 1.45 17.62 0.12
CA THR A 307 2.43 18.32 -0.70
C THR A 307 2.15 19.82 -0.64
N PRO A 308 3.14 20.67 -0.33
CA PRO A 308 2.95 22.12 -0.43
C PRO A 308 2.55 22.52 -1.85
N ASP A 309 1.65 23.51 -1.96
CA ASP A 309 1.21 24.04 -3.24
C ASP A 309 2.28 24.98 -3.82
N GLU A 310 3.34 24.41 -4.37
CA GLU A 310 4.48 25.09 -4.94
C GLU A 310 4.83 24.48 -6.30
N GLU A 311 5.21 25.35 -7.25
CA GLU A 311 5.55 25.00 -8.63
C GLU A 311 6.61 23.87 -8.72
N VAL A 312 7.58 23.86 -7.82
CA VAL A 312 8.65 22.85 -7.78
C VAL A 312 8.13 21.44 -7.52
N TYR A 313 6.93 21.30 -6.94
CA TYR A 313 6.34 19.98 -6.62
C TYR A 313 5.28 19.53 -7.61
N HIS A 314 4.53 20.46 -8.22
CA HIS A 314 3.42 20.12 -9.14
C HIS A 314 3.66 20.51 -10.61
N HIS A 315 4.75 21.25 -10.90
CA HIS A 315 5.19 21.62 -12.26
C HIS A 315 4.06 22.18 -13.15
N GLY A 316 3.24 23.10 -12.60
CA GLY A 316 2.11 23.71 -13.33
C GLY A 316 0.81 22.87 -13.35
N HIS A 317 0.77 21.72 -12.68
CA HIS A 317 -0.39 20.82 -12.64
C HIS A 317 -0.92 20.60 -11.22
N PRO A 318 -1.45 21.64 -10.52
CA PRO A 318 -1.98 21.47 -9.18
C PRO A 318 -3.15 20.48 -9.16
N ILE A 319 -3.18 19.56 -8.19
CA ILE A 319 -4.31 18.65 -7.96
C ILE A 319 -5.40 19.44 -7.23
N THR A 320 -6.34 20.01 -8.00
CA THR A 320 -7.53 20.69 -7.50
C THR A 320 -8.75 19.80 -7.59
N GLU A 321 -9.87 20.20 -6.97
CA GLU A 321 -11.14 19.49 -7.07
C GLU A 321 -11.63 19.40 -8.54
N GLU A 322 -11.44 20.47 -9.31
CA GLU A 322 -11.80 20.52 -10.72
C GLU A 322 -10.93 19.56 -11.55
N ALA A 323 -9.62 19.50 -11.26
CA ALA A 323 -8.69 18.58 -11.92
C ALA A 323 -9.04 17.11 -11.61
N ILE A 324 -9.36 16.81 -10.35
CA ILE A 324 -9.82 15.48 -9.94
C ILE A 324 -11.12 15.11 -10.66
N ALA A 325 -12.11 15.99 -10.62
CA ALA A 325 -13.41 15.74 -11.25
C ALA A 325 -13.26 15.51 -12.77
N ALA A 326 -12.45 16.34 -13.44
CA ALA A 326 -12.18 16.19 -14.87
C ALA A 326 -11.48 14.86 -15.18
N PHE A 327 -10.47 14.48 -14.40
CA PHE A 327 -9.76 13.21 -14.59
C PHE A 327 -10.68 12.00 -14.43
N LEU A 328 -11.57 12.01 -13.41
CA LEU A 328 -12.51 10.93 -13.15
C LEU A 328 -13.55 10.72 -14.28
N GLU A 329 -13.73 11.69 -15.16
CA GLU A 329 -14.65 11.57 -16.31
C GLU A 329 -13.91 11.21 -17.62
N THR A 330 -12.58 11.09 -17.62
CA THR A 330 -11.83 10.72 -18.82
C THR A 330 -12.18 9.29 -19.28
N PRO A 331 -12.28 9.02 -20.60
CA PRO A 331 -12.54 7.66 -21.11
C PRO A 331 -11.51 6.63 -20.66
N ALA A 332 -10.25 7.06 -20.45
CA ALA A 332 -9.15 6.19 -20.08
C ALA A 332 -9.39 5.43 -18.78
N ILE A 333 -10.11 6.02 -17.83
CA ILE A 333 -10.38 5.41 -16.52
C ILE A 333 -11.79 4.85 -16.37
N GLN A 334 -12.69 4.98 -17.35
CA GLN A 334 -14.01 4.36 -17.25
C GLN A 334 -13.89 2.83 -17.27
N LEU A 335 -14.61 2.16 -16.37
CA LEU A 335 -14.76 0.70 -16.44
C LEU A 335 -15.62 0.31 -17.63
N SER A 336 -15.32 -0.83 -18.22
CA SER A 336 -15.96 -1.31 -19.46
C SER A 336 -17.16 -2.23 -19.24
N GLY A 337 -17.26 -2.83 -18.03
CA GLY A 337 -18.15 -3.93 -17.74
C GLY A 337 -17.56 -5.32 -18.06
N GLU A 338 -16.39 -5.38 -18.71
CA GLU A 338 -15.68 -6.61 -18.97
C GLU A 338 -14.74 -6.94 -17.80
N LYS A 339 -15.00 -8.06 -17.14
CA LYS A 339 -14.40 -8.41 -15.85
C LYS A 339 -12.88 -8.29 -15.82
N GLU A 340 -12.18 -8.93 -16.75
CA GLU A 340 -10.71 -8.97 -16.73
C GLU A 340 -10.11 -7.60 -17.08
N ALA A 341 -10.69 -6.88 -18.04
CA ALA A 341 -10.27 -5.53 -18.41
C ALA A 341 -10.47 -4.54 -17.25
N ASP A 342 -11.57 -4.67 -16.52
CA ASP A 342 -11.86 -3.81 -15.38
C ASP A 342 -10.93 -4.12 -14.19
N ILE A 343 -10.64 -5.40 -13.93
CA ILE A 343 -9.63 -5.79 -12.92
C ILE A 343 -8.25 -5.22 -13.28
N GLU A 344 -7.84 -5.30 -14.54
CA GLU A 344 -6.57 -4.72 -15.00
C GLU A 344 -6.52 -3.21 -14.77
N LYS A 345 -7.59 -2.48 -15.10
CA LYS A 345 -7.67 -1.02 -14.86
C LYS A 345 -7.58 -0.69 -13.37
N ILE A 346 -8.34 -1.39 -12.52
CA ILE A 346 -8.34 -1.20 -11.07
C ILE A 346 -6.93 -1.43 -10.51
N LEU A 347 -6.29 -2.55 -10.88
CA LEU A 347 -4.97 -2.89 -10.39
C LEU A 347 -3.87 -1.99 -10.96
N THR A 348 -4.02 -1.48 -12.18
CA THR A 348 -3.13 -0.47 -12.72
C THR A 348 -3.18 0.83 -11.91
N GLN A 349 -4.38 1.31 -11.58
CA GLN A 349 -4.53 2.50 -10.74
C GLN A 349 -4.04 2.27 -9.30
N ARG A 350 -4.25 1.07 -8.75
CA ARG A 350 -3.69 0.67 -7.45
C ARG A 350 -2.17 0.62 -7.48
N TYR A 351 -1.56 0.12 -8.57
CA TYR A 351 -0.12 0.16 -8.79
C TYR A 351 0.42 1.60 -8.77
N LEU A 352 -0.22 2.52 -9.51
CA LEU A 352 0.17 3.94 -9.53
C LEU A 352 0.04 4.57 -8.13
N ALA A 353 -1.00 4.22 -7.37
CA ALA A 353 -1.21 4.69 -6.01
C ALA A 353 -0.22 4.10 -4.97
N SER A 354 0.47 3.01 -5.32
CA SER A 354 1.42 2.35 -4.41
C SER A 354 2.85 2.87 -4.53
N PHE A 355 3.08 3.89 -5.38
CA PHE A 355 4.41 4.47 -5.55
C PHE A 355 4.95 5.02 -4.22
N MET A 356 6.20 4.64 -3.88
CA MET A 356 6.88 4.99 -2.62
C MET A 356 6.19 4.50 -1.34
N GLN A 357 5.19 3.62 -1.46
CA GLN A 357 4.43 3.05 -0.35
C GLN A 357 4.87 1.60 -0.05
N HIS A 358 4.12 0.61 -0.55
CA HIS A 358 4.37 -0.82 -0.32
C HIS A 358 4.79 -1.55 -1.59
N PRO A 359 6.07 -1.74 -1.87
CA PRO A 359 6.51 -2.36 -3.12
C PRO A 359 6.07 -3.81 -3.26
N TYR A 360 6.02 -4.57 -2.17
CA TYR A 360 5.64 -5.99 -2.21
C TYR A 360 4.15 -6.22 -2.42
N ASP A 361 3.27 -5.32 -2.00
CA ASP A 361 1.82 -5.46 -2.21
C ASP A 361 1.49 -5.50 -3.71
N VAL A 362 2.13 -4.64 -4.49
CA VAL A 362 1.99 -4.64 -5.97
C VAL A 362 2.52 -5.94 -6.59
N TYR A 363 3.63 -6.45 -6.07
CA TYR A 363 4.18 -7.72 -6.52
C TYR A 363 3.23 -8.89 -6.18
N TYR A 364 2.59 -8.88 -5.02
CA TYR A 364 1.60 -9.89 -4.66
C TYR A 364 0.34 -9.80 -5.53
N ASP A 365 -0.11 -8.58 -5.87
CA ASP A 365 -1.19 -8.40 -6.83
C ASP A 365 -0.83 -8.95 -8.22
N TYR A 366 0.39 -8.67 -8.69
CA TYR A 366 0.88 -9.26 -9.95
C TYR A 366 0.92 -10.79 -9.90
N ARG A 367 1.46 -11.39 -8.84
CA ARG A 367 1.47 -12.86 -8.66
C ARG A 367 0.06 -13.45 -8.65
N ARG A 368 -0.89 -12.71 -8.11
CA ARG A 368 -2.29 -13.13 -7.99
C ARG A 368 -3.05 -13.01 -9.30
N THR A 369 -2.78 -12.01 -10.11
CA THR A 369 -3.62 -11.64 -11.26
C THR A 369 -2.89 -11.59 -12.59
N GLY A 370 -1.58 -11.34 -12.60
CA GLY A 370 -0.80 -10.98 -13.78
C GLY A 370 -0.84 -9.48 -14.10
N TYR A 371 -1.52 -8.68 -13.26
CA TYR A 371 -1.66 -7.24 -13.48
C TYR A 371 -0.91 -6.41 -12.41
N PRO A 372 -0.43 -5.20 -12.79
CA PRO A 372 -0.35 -4.70 -14.16
C PRO A 372 0.58 -5.55 -15.02
N VAL A 373 0.32 -5.62 -16.32
CA VAL A 373 1.22 -6.32 -17.24
C VAL A 373 2.60 -5.68 -17.17
N LEU A 374 3.60 -6.48 -16.81
CA LEU A 374 4.99 -6.08 -16.71
C LEU A 374 5.76 -6.51 -17.97
N PRO A 375 6.72 -5.71 -18.46
CA PRO A 375 7.60 -6.15 -19.54
C PRO A 375 8.38 -7.39 -19.08
N ILE A 376 8.46 -8.38 -19.96
CA ILE A 376 9.24 -9.60 -19.78
C ILE A 376 10.50 -9.49 -20.63
N ASN A 377 11.65 -9.76 -20.05
CA ASN A 377 12.95 -9.86 -20.76
C ASN A 377 13.12 -11.26 -21.33
#